data_702bf329a1fd924ebcbee3d5a7eecb2a
#
_entry.id   702bf329a1fd924ebcbee3d5a7eecb2a
#
_cell.length_a   1.000
_cell.length_b   1.000
_cell.length_c   1.000
_cell.angle_alpha   90.00
_cell.angle_beta   90.00
_cell.angle_gamma   90.00
#
_symmetry.space_group_name_H-M   'P 1'
#
loop_
_entity.id
_entity.type
_entity.pdbx_description
1 polymer ?
#
loop_
_entity_poly.entity_id
_entity_poly.type
_entity_poly.pdbx_seq_one_letter_code
_entity_poly.pdbx_strand_id
1 'polypeptide(L)'
;MRLPQPLLDSQFFQFSSLAELLKATGELVPPSEQVQMRRMVDRGLPPITSRAALSAMLGINPGLTHAFITWPQRYYRTFEIPKGRRGIRRIDAPRVGLKIIQKWVAERLQNCYERPEHVYGFVPGLSHVHAAAQHCEATWTFGVDIKDFFQTTPIKVVVKCLLRIGFDENGAGVVASLCCLNGVLAQGAPSSPVLSNI
;
A
#
# COMPACT_ATOMS: atom_id res chain seq x y z
N MET A 1 13.69 -3.13 8.53
CA MET A 1 14.23 -1.82 8.13
C MET A 1 13.21 -0.76 8.49
N ARG A 2 13.62 0.24 9.26
CA ARG A 2 12.81 1.45 9.51
C ARG A 2 13.17 2.49 8.44
N LEU A 3 12.18 3.21 7.91
CA LEU A 3 12.45 4.35 7.04
C LEU A 3 12.85 5.56 7.92
N PRO A 4 13.67 6.48 7.39
CA PRO A 4 13.91 7.75 8.05
C PRO A 4 12.62 8.51 8.30
N GLN A 5 12.47 9.14 9.46
CA GLN A 5 11.25 9.87 9.83
C GLN A 5 10.89 10.96 8.81
N PRO A 6 11.82 11.77 8.29
CA PRO A 6 11.50 12.77 7.27
C PRO A 6 10.85 12.20 6.01
N LEU A 7 11.25 10.97 5.61
CA LEU A 7 10.65 10.31 4.46
C LEU A 7 9.23 9.80 4.77
N LEU A 8 9.00 9.30 5.99
CA LEU A 8 7.67 8.88 6.43
C LEU A 8 6.70 10.06 6.57
N ASP A 9 7.19 11.20 7.03
CA ASP A 9 6.38 12.40 7.22
C ASP A 9 6.08 13.11 5.90
N SER A 10 6.93 12.93 4.87
CA SER A 10 6.76 13.57 3.58
C SER A 10 5.56 13.01 2.81
N GLN A 11 4.63 13.89 2.44
CA GLN A 11 3.49 13.56 1.57
C GLN A 11 3.93 13.33 0.11
N PHE A 12 5.06 13.89 -0.30
CA PHE A 12 5.56 13.91 -1.67
C PHE A 12 6.89 13.16 -1.84
N PHE A 13 7.18 12.20 -0.95
CA PHE A 13 8.41 11.42 -0.91
C PHE A 13 9.65 12.32 -0.74
N GLN A 14 10.37 12.65 -1.82
CA GLN A 14 11.58 13.47 -1.75
C GLN A 14 11.33 14.98 -1.83
N PHE A 15 10.13 15.42 -2.19
CA PHE A 15 9.79 16.83 -2.32
C PHE A 15 9.18 17.38 -1.04
N SER A 16 9.46 18.65 -0.73
CA SER A 16 8.91 19.33 0.45
C SER A 16 7.50 19.87 0.22
N SER A 17 7.10 20.04 -1.05
CA SER A 17 5.79 20.60 -1.41
C SER A 17 5.25 20.05 -2.73
N LEU A 18 3.92 20.16 -2.89
CA LEU A 18 3.27 19.84 -4.17
C LEU A 18 3.78 20.73 -5.32
N ALA A 19 4.08 22.01 -5.04
CA ALA A 19 4.60 22.93 -6.05
C ALA A 19 5.96 22.48 -6.61
N GLU A 20 6.86 22.02 -5.74
CA GLU A 20 8.15 21.45 -6.16
C GLU A 20 7.97 20.16 -6.95
N LEU A 21 7.08 19.27 -6.50
CA LEU A 21 6.77 18.02 -7.23
C LEU A 21 6.22 18.35 -8.63
N LEU A 22 5.23 19.25 -8.74
CA LEU A 22 4.64 19.63 -10.03
C LEU A 22 5.66 20.30 -10.97
N LYS A 23 6.57 21.10 -10.44
CA LYS A 23 7.69 21.65 -11.21
C LYS A 23 8.62 20.53 -11.70
N ALA A 24 8.91 19.55 -10.87
CA ALA A 24 9.77 18.41 -11.22
C ALA A 24 9.09 17.43 -12.20
N THR A 25 7.77 17.31 -12.18
CA THR A 25 7.03 16.52 -13.18
C THR A 25 7.11 17.18 -14.56
N GLY A 26 7.15 18.52 -14.64
CA GLY A 26 7.37 19.28 -15.87
C GLY A 26 6.56 18.77 -17.06
N GLU A 27 7.25 18.47 -18.15
CA GLU A 27 6.66 17.92 -19.37
C GLU A 27 6.36 16.40 -19.30
N LEU A 28 6.82 15.71 -18.25
CA LEU A 28 6.59 14.26 -18.08
C LEU A 28 5.13 13.94 -17.81
N VAL A 29 4.39 14.90 -17.25
CA VAL A 29 3.00 14.73 -16.83
C VAL A 29 2.15 15.83 -17.46
N PRO A 30 1.11 15.50 -18.24
CA PRO A 30 0.29 16.51 -18.90
C PRO A 30 -0.45 17.41 -17.90
N PRO A 31 -0.81 18.65 -18.26
CA PRO A 31 -1.49 19.60 -17.37
C PRO A 31 -2.78 19.05 -16.74
N SER A 32 -3.55 18.26 -17.48
CA SER A 32 -4.78 17.62 -16.97
C SER A 32 -4.48 16.66 -15.81
N GLU A 33 -3.39 15.92 -15.90
CA GLU A 33 -2.95 14.99 -14.85
C GLU A 33 -2.39 15.76 -13.64
N GLN A 34 -1.71 16.89 -13.85
CA GLN A 34 -1.27 17.76 -12.75
C GLN A 34 -2.47 18.31 -11.95
N VAL A 35 -3.59 18.63 -12.62
CA VAL A 35 -4.84 19.00 -11.94
C VAL A 35 -5.35 17.83 -11.09
N GLN A 36 -5.28 16.61 -11.61
CA GLN A 36 -5.67 15.42 -10.85
C GLN A 36 -4.77 15.20 -9.63
N MET A 37 -3.45 15.37 -9.77
CA MET A 37 -2.51 15.32 -8.64
C MET A 37 -2.91 16.29 -7.52
N ARG A 38 -3.28 17.55 -7.87
CA ARG A 38 -3.77 18.54 -6.89
C ARG A 38 -5.02 18.04 -6.17
N ARG A 39 -6.02 17.56 -6.92
CA ARG A 39 -7.28 17.02 -6.34
C ARG A 39 -7.04 15.84 -5.39
N MET A 40 -6.06 15.00 -5.69
CA MET A 40 -5.70 13.90 -4.78
C MET A 40 -5.10 14.43 -3.48
N VAL A 41 -4.18 15.39 -3.57
CA VAL A 41 -3.56 16.02 -2.39
C VAL A 41 -4.60 16.73 -1.52
N ASP A 42 -5.56 17.44 -2.12
CA ASP A 42 -6.66 18.10 -1.40
C ASP A 42 -7.53 17.11 -0.60
N ARG A 43 -7.54 15.83 -1.01
CA ARG A 43 -8.22 14.73 -0.32
C ARG A 43 -7.30 13.96 0.64
N GLY A 44 -6.08 14.42 0.85
CA GLY A 44 -5.09 13.73 1.69
C GLY A 44 -4.43 12.51 1.05
N LEU A 45 -4.71 12.23 -0.24
CA LEU A 45 -4.15 11.09 -0.96
C LEU A 45 -2.75 11.41 -1.51
N PRO A 46 -1.86 10.41 -1.61
CA PRO A 46 -0.61 10.59 -2.32
C PRO A 46 -0.88 10.82 -3.82
N PRO A 47 -0.21 11.78 -4.47
CA PRO A 47 -0.50 12.19 -5.85
C PRO A 47 0.06 11.20 -6.90
N ILE A 48 -0.30 9.93 -6.78
CA ILE A 48 0.11 8.86 -7.69
C ILE A 48 -1.00 8.70 -8.74
N THR A 49 -0.90 9.42 -9.83
CA THR A 49 -1.86 9.39 -10.94
C THR A 49 -1.40 8.53 -12.11
N SER A 50 -0.07 8.36 -12.25
CA SER A 50 0.52 7.53 -13.29
C SER A 50 1.89 7.01 -12.89
N ARG A 51 2.48 6.16 -13.75
CA ARG A 51 3.87 5.72 -13.61
C ARG A 51 4.86 6.87 -13.75
N ALA A 52 4.57 7.83 -14.62
CA ALA A 52 5.41 9.01 -14.82
C ALA A 52 5.41 9.90 -13.57
N ALA A 53 4.23 10.22 -13.03
CA ALA A 53 4.09 10.97 -11.78
C ALA A 53 4.79 10.27 -10.61
N LEU A 54 4.63 8.95 -10.48
CA LEU A 54 5.31 8.16 -9.46
C LEU A 54 6.83 8.20 -9.63
N SER A 55 7.35 8.02 -10.85
CA SER A 55 8.79 8.05 -11.12
C SER A 55 9.41 9.39 -10.74
N ALA A 56 8.76 10.49 -11.15
CA ALA A 56 9.18 11.85 -10.81
C ALA A 56 9.17 12.06 -9.29
N MET A 57 8.09 11.69 -8.60
CA MET A 57 7.95 11.82 -7.15
C MET A 57 9.02 11.04 -6.39
N LEU A 58 9.35 9.84 -6.84
CA LEU A 58 10.37 8.99 -6.21
C LEU A 58 11.81 9.38 -6.61
N GLY A 59 11.99 10.20 -7.65
CA GLY A 59 13.30 10.53 -8.20
C GLY A 59 14.05 9.34 -8.78
N ILE A 60 13.33 8.38 -9.33
CA ILE A 60 13.90 7.15 -9.91
C ILE A 60 13.69 7.09 -11.42
N ASN A 61 14.54 6.34 -12.11
CA ASN A 61 14.41 6.12 -13.54
C ASN A 61 13.04 5.49 -13.87
N PRO A 62 12.27 6.04 -14.86
CA PRO A 62 10.98 5.49 -15.28
C PRO A 62 11.03 4.01 -15.69
N GLY A 63 12.16 3.53 -16.23
CA GLY A 63 12.39 2.12 -16.52
C GLY A 63 12.38 1.23 -15.28
N LEU A 64 12.88 1.75 -14.15
CA LEU A 64 12.83 1.00 -12.87
C LEU A 64 11.41 0.92 -12.32
N THR A 65 10.65 2.02 -12.39
CA THR A 65 9.21 2.01 -12.02
C THR A 65 8.42 1.05 -12.90
N HIS A 66 8.69 1.07 -14.22
CA HIS A 66 8.11 0.12 -15.15
C HIS A 66 8.45 -1.33 -14.77
N ALA A 67 9.71 -1.60 -14.43
CA ALA A 67 10.15 -2.93 -14.05
C ALA A 67 9.51 -3.44 -12.75
N PHE A 68 9.31 -2.58 -11.75
CA PHE A 68 8.58 -2.93 -10.52
C PHE A 68 7.14 -3.37 -10.79
N ILE A 69 6.49 -2.73 -11.77
CA ILE A 69 5.08 -2.99 -12.12
C ILE A 69 4.94 -4.20 -13.05
N THR A 70 5.81 -4.30 -14.08
CA THR A 70 5.68 -5.31 -15.15
C THR A 70 6.31 -6.66 -14.77
N TRP A 71 7.40 -6.63 -14.02
CA TRP A 71 8.14 -7.83 -13.60
C TRP A 71 8.34 -7.87 -12.08
N PRO A 72 7.28 -7.78 -11.26
CA PRO A 72 7.38 -7.70 -9.81
C PRO A 72 8.15 -8.90 -9.22
N GLN A 73 8.08 -10.08 -9.82
CA GLN A 73 8.76 -11.29 -9.35
C GLN A 73 10.27 -11.11 -9.18
N ARG A 74 10.91 -10.25 -10.00
CA ARG A 74 12.35 -9.93 -9.90
C ARG A 74 12.70 -9.14 -8.64
N TYR A 75 11.70 -8.50 -8.04
CA TYR A 75 11.85 -7.60 -6.89
C TYR A 75 11.27 -8.17 -5.60
N TYR A 76 10.91 -9.45 -5.59
CA TYR A 76 10.55 -10.20 -4.40
C TYR A 76 11.53 -11.34 -4.12
N ARG A 77 11.59 -11.73 -2.86
CA ARG A 77 12.26 -12.93 -2.38
C ARG A 77 11.23 -13.77 -1.67
N THR A 78 11.01 -14.97 -2.15
CA THR A 78 10.11 -15.95 -1.53
C THR A 78 10.89 -16.87 -0.61
N PHE A 79 10.38 -17.12 0.58
CA PHE A 79 10.90 -18.10 1.52
C PHE A 79 9.76 -18.64 2.40
N GLU A 80 10.03 -19.76 3.05
CA GLU A 80 9.06 -20.44 3.87
C GLU A 80 9.42 -20.34 5.36
N ILE A 81 8.39 -20.16 6.19
CA ILE A 81 8.51 -20.14 7.64
C ILE A 81 7.62 -21.24 8.24
N PRO A 82 8.14 -22.09 9.14
CA PRO A 82 7.33 -23.08 9.84
C PRO A 82 6.23 -22.41 10.69
N LYS A 83 5.00 -22.89 10.60
CA LYS A 83 3.87 -22.52 11.48
C LYS A 83 3.73 -23.47 12.67
N GLY A 84 4.78 -24.14 13.09
CA GLY A 84 4.75 -25.22 14.07
C GLY A 84 3.90 -26.37 13.56
N ARG A 85 2.94 -26.87 14.37
CA ARG A 85 2.05 -27.97 13.98
C ARG A 85 1.06 -27.64 12.86
N ARG A 86 0.97 -26.35 12.43
CA ARG A 86 0.01 -25.86 11.42
C ARG A 86 0.58 -25.79 10.01
N GLY A 87 1.74 -26.40 9.76
CA GLY A 87 2.37 -26.47 8.44
C GLY A 87 3.35 -25.33 8.16
N ILE A 88 3.39 -24.86 6.92
CA ILE A 88 4.36 -23.89 6.41
C ILE A 88 3.64 -22.62 5.98
N ARG A 89 4.25 -21.45 6.23
CA ARG A 89 3.83 -20.15 5.70
C ARG A 89 4.81 -19.67 4.65
N ARG A 90 4.34 -19.48 3.44
CA ARG A 90 5.10 -18.83 2.38
C ARG A 90 5.09 -17.31 2.59
N ILE A 91 6.26 -16.70 2.55
CA ILE A 91 6.46 -15.25 2.68
C ILE A 91 7.08 -14.72 1.39
N ASP A 92 6.42 -13.74 0.80
CA ASP A 92 6.89 -13.03 -0.38
C ASP A 92 7.34 -11.63 0.05
N ALA A 93 8.64 -11.48 0.36
CA ALA A 93 9.20 -10.24 0.86
C ALA A 93 9.76 -9.38 -0.28
N PRO A 94 9.33 -8.13 -0.44
CA PRO A 94 9.89 -7.24 -1.45
C PRO A 94 11.36 -6.92 -1.15
N ARG A 95 12.17 -6.79 -2.20
CA ARG A 95 13.56 -6.31 -2.11
C ARG A 95 13.59 -4.84 -1.70
N VAL A 96 14.73 -4.36 -1.25
CA VAL A 96 14.88 -3.08 -0.56
C VAL A 96 14.21 -1.91 -1.29
N GLY A 97 14.46 -1.71 -2.59
CA GLY A 97 13.89 -0.60 -3.36
C GLY A 97 12.36 -0.62 -3.37
N LEU A 98 11.76 -1.73 -3.77
CA LEU A 98 10.30 -1.89 -3.77
C LEU A 98 9.72 -1.82 -2.34
N LYS A 99 10.44 -2.36 -1.35
CA LYS A 99 10.01 -2.33 0.05
C LYS A 99 9.92 -0.90 0.62
N ILE A 100 10.84 -0.02 0.23
CA ILE A 100 10.81 1.41 0.63
C ILE A 100 9.54 2.07 0.09
N ILE A 101 9.26 1.89 -1.20
CA ILE A 101 8.08 2.45 -1.86
C ILE A 101 6.80 1.93 -1.21
N GLN A 102 6.68 0.63 -1.02
CA GLN A 102 5.50 0.02 -0.39
C GLN A 102 5.30 0.47 1.06
N LYS A 103 6.37 0.69 1.82
CA LYS A 103 6.26 1.23 3.17
C LYS A 103 5.76 2.66 3.18
N TRP A 104 6.29 3.50 2.28
CA TRP A 104 5.82 4.87 2.15
C TRP A 104 4.36 4.92 1.69
N VAL A 105 3.98 4.12 0.71
CA VAL A 105 2.58 3.98 0.26
C VAL A 105 1.68 3.55 1.43
N ALA A 106 2.09 2.55 2.22
CA ALA A 106 1.33 2.09 3.37
C ALA A 106 1.09 3.20 4.38
N GLU A 107 2.13 3.99 4.69
CA GLU A 107 2.06 5.12 5.62
C GLU A 107 1.09 6.19 5.12
N ARG A 108 1.14 6.51 3.82
CA ARG A 108 0.20 7.48 3.22
C ARG A 108 -1.24 6.97 3.24
N LEU A 109 -1.46 5.71 2.90
CA LEU A 109 -2.81 5.12 2.87
C LEU A 109 -3.43 4.95 4.26
N GLN A 110 -2.62 4.84 5.33
CA GLN A 110 -3.11 4.63 6.69
C GLN A 110 -4.12 5.72 7.15
N ASN A 111 -3.98 6.93 6.64
CA ASN A 111 -4.80 8.08 6.98
C ASN A 111 -5.82 8.46 5.89
N CYS A 112 -5.93 7.67 4.82
CA CYS A 112 -6.78 7.98 3.67
C CYS A 112 -8.14 7.28 3.68
N TYR A 113 -8.46 6.52 4.71
CA TYR A 113 -9.74 5.82 4.84
C TYR A 113 -10.25 5.89 6.28
N GLU A 114 -11.57 5.84 6.41
CA GLU A 114 -12.22 5.72 7.70
C GLU A 114 -12.19 4.25 8.15
N ARG A 115 -11.52 4.01 9.27
CA ARG A 115 -11.40 2.66 9.83
C ARG A 115 -12.77 2.18 10.33
N PRO A 116 -13.25 0.99 9.88
CA PRO A 116 -14.42 0.38 10.50
C PRO A 116 -14.16 0.07 11.99
N GLU A 117 -15.13 0.34 12.85
CA GLU A 117 -15.01 0.22 14.32
C GLU A 117 -14.53 -1.18 14.76
N HIS A 118 -14.97 -2.22 14.06
CA HIS A 118 -14.64 -3.62 14.34
C HIS A 118 -13.28 -4.09 13.84
N VAL A 119 -12.47 -3.23 13.20
CA VAL A 119 -11.14 -3.54 12.69
C VAL A 119 -10.08 -3.13 13.71
N TYR A 120 -9.39 -4.10 14.28
CA TYR A 120 -8.32 -3.92 15.29
C TYR A 120 -6.94 -4.29 14.77
N GLY A 121 -6.87 -5.15 13.76
CA GLY A 121 -5.62 -5.60 13.16
C GLY A 121 -4.94 -4.51 12.34
N PHE A 122 -3.61 -4.38 12.47
CA PHE A 122 -2.79 -3.42 11.71
C PHE A 122 -3.20 -1.95 11.87
N VAL A 123 -3.85 -1.60 12.95
CA VAL A 123 -4.28 -0.24 13.27
C VAL A 123 -3.36 0.33 14.36
N PRO A 124 -2.72 1.50 14.14
CA PRO A 124 -1.88 2.13 15.16
C PRO A 124 -2.63 2.35 16.47
N GLY A 125 -1.99 2.03 17.59
CA GLY A 125 -2.59 2.19 18.93
C GLY A 125 -3.59 1.11 19.33
N LEU A 126 -4.00 0.21 18.41
CA LEU A 126 -4.87 -0.92 18.72
C LEU A 126 -4.10 -2.25 18.76
N SER A 127 -4.66 -3.22 19.46
CA SER A 127 -4.04 -4.54 19.65
C SER A 127 -5.11 -5.63 19.75
N HIS A 128 -4.66 -6.89 19.72
CA HIS A 128 -5.52 -8.04 19.98
C HIS A 128 -6.22 -8.00 21.36
N VAL A 129 -5.63 -7.31 22.34
CA VAL A 129 -6.24 -7.10 23.66
C VAL A 129 -7.50 -6.22 23.53
N HIS A 130 -7.42 -5.13 22.77
CA HIS A 130 -8.59 -4.29 22.49
C HIS A 130 -9.69 -5.05 21.75
N ALA A 131 -9.33 -5.92 20.81
CA ALA A 131 -10.29 -6.78 20.13
C ALA A 131 -10.93 -7.78 21.11
N ALA A 132 -10.13 -8.43 21.96
CA ALA A 132 -10.63 -9.39 22.96
C ALA A 132 -11.55 -8.73 23.98
N ALA A 133 -11.25 -7.50 24.41
CA ALA A 133 -12.07 -6.75 25.36
C ALA A 133 -13.51 -6.54 24.90
N GLN A 134 -13.77 -6.51 23.57
CA GLN A 134 -15.13 -6.42 23.04
C GLN A 134 -16.00 -7.65 23.32
N HIS A 135 -15.40 -8.74 23.76
CA HIS A 135 -16.08 -10.03 24.00
C HIS A 135 -16.14 -10.41 25.48
N CYS A 136 -15.67 -9.55 26.41
CA CYS A 136 -15.56 -9.88 27.83
C CYS A 136 -16.92 -10.21 28.50
N GLU A 137 -18.01 -9.62 27.99
CA GLU A 137 -19.37 -9.86 28.53
C GLU A 137 -20.18 -10.86 27.70
N ALA A 138 -19.57 -11.46 26.67
CA ALA A 138 -20.25 -12.42 25.81
C ALA A 138 -20.37 -13.78 26.49
N THR A 139 -21.55 -14.38 26.47
CA THR A 139 -21.79 -15.74 26.97
C THR A 139 -21.23 -16.82 26.03
N TRP A 140 -21.08 -16.51 24.76
CA TRP A 140 -20.44 -17.35 23.75
C TRP A 140 -19.82 -16.49 22.64
N THR A 141 -18.81 -17.02 21.97
CA THR A 141 -18.15 -16.40 20.83
C THR A 141 -18.06 -17.37 19.67
N PHE A 142 -18.20 -16.87 18.43
CA PHE A 142 -18.00 -17.62 17.21
C PHE A 142 -16.86 -17.00 16.40
N GLY A 143 -15.83 -17.80 16.11
CA GLY A 143 -14.66 -17.34 15.36
C GLY A 143 -14.64 -17.90 13.94
N VAL A 144 -14.36 -17.05 12.97
CA VAL A 144 -14.14 -17.41 11.56
C VAL A 144 -12.78 -16.88 11.13
N ASP A 145 -12.02 -17.68 10.38
CA ASP A 145 -10.76 -17.27 9.80
C ASP A 145 -10.77 -17.47 8.27
N ILE A 146 -10.30 -16.47 7.53
CA ILE A 146 -10.21 -16.57 6.07
C ILE A 146 -8.88 -17.22 5.73
N LYS A 147 -8.96 -18.41 5.16
CA LYS A 147 -7.78 -19.17 4.74
C LYS A 147 -7.00 -18.37 3.67
N ASP A 148 -5.70 -18.20 3.93
CA ASP A 148 -4.75 -17.57 3.01
C ASP A 148 -5.21 -16.18 2.51
N PHE A 149 -5.80 -15.38 3.37
CA PHE A 149 -6.45 -14.09 3.07
C PHE A 149 -5.69 -13.23 2.04
N PHE A 150 -4.40 -12.96 2.25
CA PHE A 150 -3.63 -12.13 1.31
C PHE A 150 -3.50 -12.79 -0.07
N GLN A 151 -3.24 -14.08 -0.12
CA GLN A 151 -3.03 -14.83 -1.36
C GLN A 151 -4.34 -15.08 -2.12
N THR A 152 -5.48 -14.93 -1.46
CA THR A 152 -6.82 -15.04 -2.05
C THR A 152 -7.46 -13.69 -2.35
N THR A 153 -6.78 -12.59 -2.00
CA THR A 153 -7.24 -11.22 -2.32
C THR A 153 -6.69 -10.78 -3.68
N PRO A 154 -7.49 -10.76 -4.76
CA PRO A 154 -7.01 -10.45 -6.09
C PRO A 154 -6.78 -8.94 -6.28
N ILE A 155 -5.85 -8.58 -7.14
CA ILE A 155 -5.51 -7.19 -7.50
C ILE A 155 -6.73 -6.36 -7.89
N LYS A 156 -7.74 -6.97 -8.53
CA LYS A 156 -9.01 -6.29 -8.90
C LYS A 156 -9.76 -5.75 -7.69
N VAL A 157 -9.71 -6.46 -6.56
CA VAL A 157 -10.31 -6.00 -5.28
C VAL A 157 -9.51 -4.83 -4.74
N VAL A 158 -8.18 -4.92 -4.75
CA VAL A 158 -7.30 -3.82 -4.33
C VAL A 158 -7.56 -2.55 -5.13
N VAL A 159 -7.67 -2.66 -6.47
CA VAL A 159 -8.02 -1.53 -7.34
C VAL A 159 -9.38 -0.92 -6.95
N LYS A 160 -10.42 -1.75 -6.74
CA LYS A 160 -11.74 -1.26 -6.31
C LYS A 160 -11.70 -0.51 -4.98
N CYS A 161 -10.92 -1.00 -4.02
CA CYS A 161 -10.74 -0.32 -2.74
C CYS A 161 -10.04 1.04 -2.91
N LEU A 162 -8.98 1.11 -3.72
CA LEU A 162 -8.28 2.36 -4.02
C LEU A 162 -9.17 3.38 -4.73
N LEU A 163 -9.99 2.95 -5.70
CA LEU A 163 -10.99 3.81 -6.35
C LEU A 163 -12.00 4.37 -5.34
N ARG A 164 -12.46 3.53 -4.40
CA ARG A 164 -13.43 3.94 -3.37
C ARG A 164 -12.89 5.02 -2.45
N ILE A 165 -11.60 5.01 -2.11
CA ILE A 165 -10.97 6.05 -1.29
C ILE A 165 -10.57 7.29 -2.10
N GLY A 166 -10.73 7.30 -3.44
CA GLY A 166 -10.61 8.48 -4.28
C GLY A 166 -9.44 8.52 -5.25
N PHE A 167 -8.71 7.42 -5.44
CA PHE A 167 -7.77 7.30 -6.56
C PHE A 167 -8.53 7.30 -7.89
N ASP A 168 -7.88 7.76 -8.97
CA ASP A 168 -8.32 7.50 -10.34
C ASP A 168 -7.92 6.10 -10.79
N GLU A 169 -8.43 5.66 -11.94
CA GLU A 169 -8.18 4.31 -12.47
C GLU A 169 -6.70 4.03 -12.70
N ASN A 170 -5.96 4.99 -13.26
CA ASN A 170 -4.54 4.84 -13.54
C ASN A 170 -3.73 4.75 -12.24
N GLY A 171 -3.94 5.68 -11.32
CA GLY A 171 -3.26 5.71 -10.02
C GLY A 171 -3.55 4.46 -9.19
N ALA A 172 -4.83 4.04 -9.13
CA ALA A 172 -5.23 2.81 -8.46
C ALA A 172 -4.53 1.58 -9.07
N GLY A 173 -4.47 1.51 -10.40
CA GLY A 173 -3.75 0.44 -11.12
C GLY A 173 -2.25 0.43 -10.82
N VAL A 174 -1.61 1.59 -10.78
CA VAL A 174 -0.19 1.73 -10.44
C VAL A 174 0.08 1.27 -9.01
N VAL A 175 -0.68 1.78 -8.02
CA VAL A 175 -0.51 1.41 -6.61
C VAL A 175 -0.78 -0.07 -6.39
N ALA A 176 -1.86 -0.61 -6.93
CA ALA A 176 -2.19 -2.03 -6.82
C ALA A 176 -1.09 -2.92 -7.42
N SER A 177 -0.54 -2.54 -8.58
CA SER A 177 0.53 -3.30 -9.24
C SER A 177 1.85 -3.29 -8.45
N LEU A 178 2.16 -2.19 -7.74
CA LEU A 178 3.31 -2.13 -6.84
C LEU A 178 3.15 -3.00 -5.59
N CYS A 179 1.92 -3.19 -5.13
CA CYS A 179 1.61 -3.84 -3.85
C CYS A 179 1.22 -5.32 -3.99
N CYS A 180 0.90 -5.76 -5.21
CA CYS A 180 0.54 -7.14 -5.52
C CYS A 180 1.69 -7.92 -6.16
N LEU A 181 1.69 -9.23 -5.93
CA LEU A 181 2.58 -10.18 -6.59
C LEU A 181 1.72 -11.28 -7.21
N ASN A 182 1.99 -11.62 -8.50
CA ASN A 182 1.21 -12.65 -9.21
C ASN A 182 -0.31 -12.41 -9.19
N GLY A 183 -0.73 -11.14 -9.21
CA GLY A 183 -2.14 -10.75 -9.25
C GLY A 183 -2.89 -10.81 -7.92
N VAL A 184 -2.21 -11.02 -6.79
CA VAL A 184 -2.78 -11.07 -5.43
C VAL A 184 -1.94 -10.24 -4.44
N LEU A 185 -2.49 -9.93 -3.27
CA LEU A 185 -1.73 -9.30 -2.20
C LEU A 185 -0.57 -10.20 -1.74
N ALA A 186 0.62 -9.62 -1.66
CA ALA A 186 1.82 -10.36 -1.25
C ALA A 186 1.87 -10.54 0.27
N GLN A 187 1.94 -11.78 0.74
CA GLN A 187 2.14 -12.09 2.14
C GLN A 187 3.57 -11.80 2.58
N GLY A 188 3.80 -10.65 3.20
CA GLY A 188 5.13 -10.15 3.61
C GLY A 188 5.46 -8.78 3.01
N ALA A 189 4.62 -8.25 2.13
CA ALA A 189 4.71 -6.87 1.68
C ALA A 189 4.21 -5.90 2.77
N PRO A 190 4.92 -4.80 3.03
CA PRO A 190 4.53 -3.85 4.09
C PRO A 190 3.23 -3.11 3.80
N SER A 191 2.78 -3.06 2.54
CA SER A 191 1.51 -2.42 2.14
C SER A 191 0.30 -3.34 2.30
N SER A 192 0.48 -4.66 2.34
CA SER A 192 -0.64 -5.60 2.41
C SER A 192 -1.53 -5.42 3.65
N PRO A 193 -0.99 -5.14 4.86
CA PRO A 193 -1.80 -4.92 6.05
C PRO A 193 -2.77 -3.74 5.91
N VAL A 194 -2.31 -2.58 5.45
CA VAL A 194 -3.18 -1.40 5.31
C VAL A 194 -4.21 -1.61 4.19
N LEU A 195 -3.79 -2.21 3.07
CA LEU A 195 -4.70 -2.52 1.97
C LEU A 195 -5.78 -3.54 2.34
N SER A 196 -5.54 -4.37 3.36
CA SER A 196 -6.54 -5.31 3.88
C SER A 196 -7.60 -4.63 4.75
N ASN A 197 -7.36 -3.41 5.21
CA ASN A 197 -8.28 -2.64 6.06
C ASN A 197 -9.13 -1.64 5.26
N ILE A 198 -8.79 -1.36 4.00
CA ILE A 198 -9.53 -0.50 3.07
C ILE A 198 -10.64 -1.29 2.37
#